data_4fef3ace2d6b45b8d7762320b25a8306
#
_entry.id   4fef3ace2d6b45b8d7762320b25a8306
#
_cell.length_a   1.000
_cell.length_b   1.000
_cell.length_c   1.000
_cell.angle_alpha   90.00
_cell.angle_beta   90.00
_cell.angle_gamma   90.00
#
_symmetry.space_group_name_H-M   'P 1'
#
loop_
_entity.id
_entity.type
_entity.pdbx_description
1 polymer ?
#
loop_
_entity_poly.entity_id
_entity_poly.type
_entity_poly.pdbx_seq_one_letter_code
_entity_poly.pdbx_strand_id
1 'polypeptide(L)'
;MKQRALAVDHNGLRQGCVQFKRCAMERKMYKVINALLILIPGILGQSISIAEESDRPTNLTLESFQFGPVNRWTFSHMREVIPTVNIPRHTDRFLILKKSDDFVDDFSVEFQGRKQSINKIAAHQFIDGLLIIKDSEIVVENYYGHLRQDRPHLMNSVSKSIVGLIAGKLAAQGVIDLDQPVSHYVPALAMSGYGPDSLQTVLDMRDGSDYTEYYSDFTTTFRLQDCAIGWTDADYCPEDGPTGLYEFLPTVGRDKSKLGTFSYRSGSTNVVGWVLEAATKQPLAELISEHLWQPMGAEFDANITVDKGGFVLADHGMSATLRDLGRMGLLVLNDGKAFGNEVIPAAFIQDIKGQQGDPNWSDPAPSGYKPYYRSFWWGEGNPGGDISGYGIHGQFVRVVPEAGLVITMYSTWPRADGNGGTHGWSPSLELMDAMIAKFR
;
A
#
# COMPACT_ATOMS: atom_id res chain seq x y z
N MET A 1 6.72 -55.16 8.69
CA MET A 1 6.40 -55.86 9.95
C MET A 1 5.67 -54.89 10.87
N LYS A 2 4.37 -55.22 11.13
CA LYS A 2 3.50 -54.94 12.27
C LYS A 2 3.52 -53.52 12.87
N GLN A 3 2.56 -52.65 12.53
CA GLN A 3 1.25 -52.44 13.21
C GLN A 3 1.27 -52.55 14.74
N ARG A 4 0.87 -51.46 15.41
CA ARG A 4 -0.13 -51.49 16.49
C ARG A 4 -0.75 -50.13 16.73
N ALA A 5 -2.04 -50.06 16.46
CA ALA A 5 -3.00 -49.09 16.94
C ALA A 5 -3.34 -49.36 18.39
N LEU A 6 -3.71 -48.35 19.14
CA LEU A 6 -4.50 -48.50 20.36
C LEU A 6 -5.51 -47.34 20.43
N ALA A 7 -6.76 -47.74 20.27
CA ALA A 7 -7.96 -46.99 20.63
C ALA A 7 -8.34 -47.35 22.08
N VAL A 8 -8.91 -46.43 22.82
CA VAL A 8 -9.76 -46.61 24.02
C VAL A 8 -10.39 -45.23 24.28
N ASP A 9 -11.58 -45.03 24.63
CA ASP A 9 -12.89 -45.64 24.75
C ASP A 9 -13.78 -44.57 25.42
N HIS A 10 -15.04 -44.62 25.12
CA HIS A 10 -16.12 -43.79 25.66
C HIS A 10 -16.56 -44.24 27.05
N ASN A 11 -17.09 -43.28 27.80
CA ASN A 11 -18.18 -43.32 28.79
C ASN A 11 -17.82 -42.50 30.02
N GLY A 12 -18.64 -41.64 30.58
CA GLY A 12 -20.06 -41.49 30.52
C GLY A 12 -20.54 -40.81 31.82
N LEU A 13 -21.66 -40.07 31.68
CA LEU A 13 -22.67 -39.83 32.71
C LEU A 13 -22.34 -38.87 33.89
N ARG A 14 -23.08 -37.87 34.21
CA ARG A 14 -24.50 -37.54 34.38
C ARG A 14 -24.57 -36.12 34.98
N GLN A 15 -25.36 -35.27 34.43
CA GLN A 15 -26.54 -34.59 34.96
C GLN A 15 -26.54 -34.17 36.44
N GLY A 16 -26.70 -32.90 36.68
CA GLY A 16 -27.15 -32.29 37.92
C GLY A 16 -27.71 -30.90 37.65
N CYS A 17 -29.01 -30.86 37.53
CA CYS A 17 -29.90 -29.73 37.33
C CYS A 17 -29.80 -28.70 38.48
N VAL A 18 -29.49 -27.41 38.18
CA VAL A 18 -29.93 -26.27 39.01
C VAL A 18 -30.32 -25.14 38.06
N GLN A 19 -31.52 -25.23 37.59
CA GLN A 19 -32.26 -24.15 36.95
C GLN A 19 -33.46 -23.81 37.87
N PHE A 20 -33.79 -22.58 38.02
CA PHE A 20 -34.83 -21.94 38.79
C PHE A 20 -34.36 -21.18 40.03
N LYS A 21 -33.96 -19.90 39.80
CA LYS A 21 -34.25 -18.75 40.69
C LYS A 21 -33.61 -17.42 40.22
N ARG A 22 -33.51 -17.17 38.91
CA ARG A 22 -33.00 -15.85 38.40
C ARG A 22 -33.94 -15.09 37.47
N CYS A 23 -35.17 -15.53 37.30
CA CYS A 23 -36.12 -14.95 36.32
C CYS A 23 -37.20 -14.03 36.89
N ALA A 24 -37.20 -13.73 38.19
CA ALA A 24 -38.25 -12.94 38.83
C ALA A 24 -37.83 -11.53 39.32
N MET A 25 -36.56 -11.16 39.22
CA MET A 25 -36.08 -9.87 39.75
C MET A 25 -35.81 -8.81 38.68
N GLU A 26 -35.66 -9.21 37.42
CA GLU A 26 -35.37 -8.29 36.31
C GLU A 26 -36.63 -7.62 35.71
N ARG A 27 -37.81 -8.14 35.95
CA ARG A 27 -39.08 -7.52 35.45
C ARG A 27 -39.66 -6.40 36.31
N LYS A 28 -39.13 -6.12 37.48
CA LYS A 28 -39.59 -5.04 38.36
C LYS A 28 -38.79 -3.74 38.25
N MET A 29 -37.59 -3.79 37.68
CA MET A 29 -36.74 -2.62 37.51
C MET A 29 -37.03 -1.83 36.24
N TYR A 30 -37.62 -2.43 35.22
CA TYR A 30 -37.97 -1.76 33.94
C TYR A 30 -39.27 -0.93 33.99
N LYS A 31 -40.07 -1.01 35.08
CA LYS A 31 -41.32 -0.25 35.20
C LYS A 31 -41.22 1.02 36.03
N VAL A 32 -40.10 1.31 36.67
CA VAL A 32 -39.92 2.51 37.51
C VAL A 32 -39.14 3.63 36.83
N ILE A 33 -38.45 3.31 35.71
CA ILE A 33 -37.68 4.32 34.97
C ILE A 33 -38.50 5.06 33.89
N ASN A 34 -39.68 4.56 33.50
CA ASN A 34 -40.53 5.22 32.50
C ASN A 34 -41.61 6.17 33.07
N ALA A 35 -41.60 6.50 34.33
CA ALA A 35 -42.61 7.39 34.97
C ALA A 35 -42.07 8.76 35.47
N LEU A 36 -40.82 9.12 35.19
CA LEU A 36 -40.25 10.41 35.66
C LEU A 36 -39.61 11.26 34.55
N LEU A 37 -40.05 11.14 33.29
CA LEU A 37 -39.55 11.95 32.17
C LEU A 37 -40.66 12.72 31.47
N ILE A 38 -41.54 13.37 32.23
CA ILE A 38 -42.42 14.43 31.70
C ILE A 38 -42.42 15.55 32.71
N LEU A 39 -41.68 16.64 32.41
CA LEU A 39 -41.83 18.04 32.78
C LEU A 39 -40.49 18.71 33.14
N ILE A 40 -39.71 19.07 32.14
CA ILE A 40 -38.89 20.30 32.15
C ILE A 40 -38.73 20.74 30.67
N PRO A 41 -39.39 21.80 30.20
CA PRO A 41 -39.07 22.45 28.94
C PRO A 41 -37.97 23.50 29.19
N GLY A 42 -36.82 23.35 28.57
CA GLY A 42 -35.86 24.43 28.42
C GLY A 42 -34.46 24.17 29.00
N ILE A 43 -33.75 23.16 28.51
CA ILE A 43 -32.30 23.18 28.53
C ILE A 43 -31.84 22.70 27.14
N LEU A 44 -31.10 23.59 26.46
CA LEU A 44 -30.44 23.41 25.15
C LEU A 44 -29.88 22.00 25.00
N GLY A 45 -30.28 21.36 23.91
CA GLY A 45 -29.79 20.05 23.49
C GLY A 45 -28.27 20.08 23.25
N GLN A 46 -27.49 19.79 24.26
CA GLN A 46 -26.18 19.20 24.03
C GLN A 46 -26.43 17.73 23.71
N SER A 47 -26.29 17.37 22.45
CA SER A 47 -26.10 16.00 22.03
C SER A 47 -24.90 15.48 22.81
N ILE A 48 -25.15 14.62 23.80
CA ILE A 48 -24.08 13.79 24.37
C ILE A 48 -23.70 12.87 23.21
N SER A 49 -22.64 13.23 22.48
CA SER A 49 -21.93 12.32 21.62
C SER A 49 -21.47 11.19 22.55
N ILE A 50 -22.17 10.07 22.54
CA ILE A 50 -21.60 8.81 23.05
C ILE A 50 -20.37 8.62 22.15
N ALA A 51 -19.17 8.72 22.73
CA ALA A 51 -17.95 8.38 22.04
C ALA A 51 -18.19 6.99 21.44
N GLU A 52 -18.11 6.87 20.11
CA GLU A 52 -18.14 5.59 19.43
C GLU A 52 -17.11 4.72 20.14
N GLU A 53 -17.52 3.57 20.63
CA GLU A 53 -16.62 2.60 21.29
C GLU A 53 -15.47 2.36 20.31
N SER A 54 -14.25 2.58 20.76
CA SER A 54 -13.06 2.55 19.89
C SER A 54 -13.00 1.18 19.18
N ASP A 55 -13.20 1.12 17.87
CA ASP A 55 -13.06 -0.08 17.04
C ASP A 55 -11.61 -0.60 16.97
N ARG A 56 -10.72 -0.03 17.78
CA ARG A 56 -9.32 -0.44 17.86
C ARG A 56 -9.20 -1.89 18.32
N PRO A 57 -8.49 -2.73 17.55
CA PRO A 57 -8.29 -4.13 17.94
C PRO A 57 -7.59 -4.25 19.30
N THR A 58 -8.14 -5.10 20.18
CA THR A 58 -7.57 -5.34 21.51
C THR A 58 -6.30 -6.18 21.50
N ASN A 59 -6.05 -6.90 20.41
CA ASN A 59 -4.88 -7.76 20.17
C ASN A 59 -3.84 -7.11 19.24
N LEU A 60 -3.83 -5.78 19.16
CA LEU A 60 -2.87 -5.05 18.35
C LEU A 60 -1.46 -5.12 18.97
N THR A 61 -0.52 -5.66 18.21
CA THR A 61 0.91 -5.73 18.50
C THR A 61 1.71 -5.44 17.23
N LEU A 62 3.01 -5.23 17.32
CA LEU A 62 3.90 -5.11 16.15
C LEU A 62 3.91 -6.37 15.30
N GLU A 63 3.70 -7.54 15.91
CA GLU A 63 3.61 -8.80 15.15
C GLU A 63 2.28 -8.96 14.41
N SER A 64 1.18 -8.40 14.94
CA SER A 64 -0.18 -8.62 14.42
C SER A 64 -0.65 -7.54 13.45
N PHE A 65 -0.09 -6.33 13.48
CA PHE A 65 -0.69 -5.17 12.80
C PHE A 65 -0.82 -5.33 11.28
N GLN A 66 0.05 -6.14 10.65
CA GLN A 66 0.02 -6.38 9.20
C GLN A 66 -0.90 -7.54 8.80
N PHE A 67 -1.43 -8.31 9.76
CA PHE A 67 -2.18 -9.52 9.45
C PHE A 67 -3.69 -9.36 9.74
N GLY A 68 -4.51 -10.06 8.96
CA GLY A 68 -5.95 -10.09 9.19
C GLY A 68 -6.33 -10.85 10.48
N PRO A 69 -7.39 -10.39 11.17
CA PRO A 69 -8.28 -9.28 10.81
C PRO A 69 -7.78 -7.88 11.27
N VAL A 70 -6.66 -7.80 11.99
CA VAL A 70 -6.14 -6.56 12.63
C VAL A 70 -5.79 -5.50 11.57
N ASN A 71 -5.23 -5.91 10.44
CA ASN A 71 -4.84 -5.00 9.36
C ASN A 71 -5.99 -4.20 8.74
N ARG A 72 -7.24 -4.67 8.85
CA ARG A 72 -8.41 -3.90 8.41
C ARG A 72 -8.57 -2.56 9.14
N TRP A 73 -8.11 -2.52 10.39
CA TRP A 73 -8.09 -1.30 11.15
C TRP A 73 -6.76 -0.56 11.00
N THR A 74 -5.64 -1.26 11.18
CA THR A 74 -4.31 -0.63 11.28
C THR A 74 -3.89 0.10 10.01
N PHE A 75 -4.21 -0.44 8.82
CA PHE A 75 -3.80 0.20 7.56
C PHE A 75 -4.42 1.57 7.34
N SER A 76 -5.57 1.84 7.97
CA SER A 76 -6.16 3.18 7.98
C SER A 76 -5.83 4.00 9.25
N HIS A 77 -5.01 3.45 10.17
CA HIS A 77 -4.62 4.09 11.43
C HIS A 77 -3.11 3.98 11.72
N MET A 78 -2.28 3.95 10.68
CA MET A 78 -0.83 3.73 10.83
C MET A 78 -0.13 4.67 11.80
N ARG A 79 -0.59 5.91 11.92
CA ARG A 79 -0.08 6.89 12.90
C ARG A 79 -0.24 6.47 14.37
N GLU A 80 -1.16 5.53 14.63
CA GLU A 80 -1.44 4.98 15.97
C GLU A 80 -0.66 3.68 16.23
N VAL A 81 0.04 3.17 15.21
CA VAL A 81 0.74 1.88 15.26
C VAL A 81 2.26 2.06 15.21
N ILE A 82 2.75 2.82 14.24
CA ILE A 82 4.17 3.05 13.97
C ILE A 82 4.42 4.57 13.91
N PRO A 83 5.57 5.07 14.42
CA PRO A 83 5.95 6.46 14.27
C PRO A 83 5.94 6.90 12.81
N THR A 84 5.38 8.08 12.55
CA THR A 84 5.26 8.64 11.19
C THR A 84 5.65 10.11 11.17
N VAL A 85 6.09 10.58 10.00
CA VAL A 85 6.22 12.01 9.69
C VAL A 85 5.14 12.41 8.69
N ASN A 86 4.75 13.68 8.75
CA ASN A 86 3.74 14.25 7.86
C ASN A 86 4.34 14.58 6.49
N ILE A 87 3.55 14.43 5.44
CA ILE A 87 3.82 14.92 4.08
C ILE A 87 2.74 15.96 3.79
N PRO A 88 3.01 17.25 4.00
CA PRO A 88 2.02 18.31 3.86
C PRO A 88 1.53 18.47 2.42
N ARG A 89 0.22 18.70 2.27
CA ARG A 89 -0.37 19.20 1.04
C ARG A 89 -0.20 20.71 0.93
N HIS A 90 -0.54 21.27 -0.23
CA HIS A 90 -0.67 22.74 -0.35
C HIS A 90 -1.87 23.24 0.47
N THR A 91 -1.70 24.33 1.23
CA THR A 91 -2.74 24.82 2.16
C THR A 91 -4.02 25.27 1.47
N ASP A 92 -3.89 25.97 0.33
CA ASP A 92 -5.00 26.71 -0.28
C ASP A 92 -5.44 26.16 -1.64
N ARG A 93 -4.77 25.12 -2.15
CA ARG A 93 -5.04 24.58 -3.49
C ARG A 93 -4.98 23.07 -3.52
N PHE A 94 -6.01 22.45 -4.10
CA PHE A 94 -6.01 21.04 -4.46
C PHE A 94 -6.73 20.82 -5.79
N LEU A 95 -6.44 19.72 -6.46
CA LEU A 95 -7.10 19.33 -7.69
C LEU A 95 -8.48 18.75 -7.39
N ILE A 96 -9.54 19.46 -7.79
CA ILE A 96 -10.91 19.01 -7.58
C ILE A 96 -11.22 17.84 -8.54
N LEU A 97 -11.53 16.69 -7.97
CA LEU A 97 -12.06 15.55 -8.73
C LEU A 97 -13.59 15.63 -8.71
N LYS A 98 -14.17 15.88 -9.87
CA LYS A 98 -15.62 15.93 -10.03
C LYS A 98 -16.18 14.54 -10.26
N LYS A 99 -17.39 14.28 -9.78
CA LYS A 99 -18.15 13.10 -10.17
C LYS A 99 -18.72 13.31 -11.56
N SER A 100 -18.59 12.28 -12.41
CA SER A 100 -19.20 12.25 -13.74
C SER A 100 -20.73 12.12 -13.64
N ASP A 101 -21.43 12.54 -14.69
CA ASP A 101 -22.87 12.25 -14.84
C ASP A 101 -23.13 10.74 -14.97
N ASP A 102 -22.13 9.96 -15.40
CA ASP A 102 -22.15 8.49 -15.50
C ASP A 102 -21.70 7.79 -14.20
N PHE A 103 -21.61 8.52 -13.08
CA PHE A 103 -21.22 7.97 -11.77
C PHE A 103 -22.14 6.83 -11.33
N VAL A 104 -21.56 5.74 -10.86
CA VAL A 104 -22.27 4.59 -10.31
C VAL A 104 -21.68 4.15 -8.96
N ASP A 105 -22.55 3.86 -7.98
CA ASP A 105 -22.15 3.34 -6.67
C ASP A 105 -21.93 1.82 -6.71
N ASP A 106 -22.63 1.10 -7.59
CA ASP A 106 -22.47 -0.34 -7.78
C ASP A 106 -22.57 -0.68 -9.28
N PHE A 107 -21.81 -1.67 -9.68
CA PHE A 107 -21.82 -2.20 -11.03
C PHE A 107 -21.46 -3.69 -10.99
N SER A 108 -21.72 -4.39 -12.08
CA SER A 108 -21.37 -5.80 -12.18
C SER A 108 -20.32 -6.03 -13.26
N VAL A 109 -19.41 -6.96 -12.97
CA VAL A 109 -18.40 -7.48 -13.90
C VAL A 109 -18.41 -9.00 -13.89
N GLU A 110 -17.86 -9.61 -14.95
CA GLU A 110 -17.50 -11.02 -14.93
C GLU A 110 -16.25 -11.18 -14.06
N PHE A 111 -16.37 -11.98 -12.99
CA PHE A 111 -15.30 -12.23 -12.05
C PHE A 111 -15.37 -13.68 -11.56
N GLN A 112 -14.27 -14.41 -11.71
CA GLN A 112 -14.19 -15.85 -11.40
C GLN A 112 -15.33 -16.66 -12.08
N GLY A 113 -15.54 -16.39 -13.37
CA GLY A 113 -16.54 -17.08 -14.20
C GLY A 113 -17.99 -16.77 -13.85
N ARG A 114 -18.28 -15.67 -13.11
CA ARG A 114 -19.64 -15.28 -12.72
C ARG A 114 -19.81 -13.78 -12.80
N LYS A 115 -20.99 -13.33 -13.24
CA LYS A 115 -21.37 -11.92 -13.13
C LYS A 115 -21.69 -11.58 -11.68
N GLN A 116 -20.92 -10.66 -11.10
CA GLN A 116 -21.05 -10.27 -9.69
C GLN A 116 -21.00 -8.75 -9.54
N SER A 117 -21.72 -8.20 -8.55
CA SER A 117 -21.62 -6.78 -8.22
C SER A 117 -20.31 -6.48 -7.52
N ILE A 118 -19.79 -5.27 -7.72
CA ILE A 118 -18.52 -4.84 -7.11
C ILE A 118 -18.61 -4.85 -5.58
N ASN A 119 -19.75 -4.50 -5.00
CA ASN A 119 -19.95 -4.52 -3.55
C ASN A 119 -19.81 -5.94 -2.97
N LYS A 120 -20.30 -6.95 -3.69
CA LYS A 120 -20.13 -8.36 -3.30
C LYS A 120 -18.67 -8.80 -3.44
N ILE A 121 -18.01 -8.44 -4.54
CA ILE A 121 -16.60 -8.75 -4.77
C ILE A 121 -15.75 -8.10 -3.67
N ALA A 122 -16.00 -6.83 -3.35
CA ALA A 122 -15.24 -6.08 -2.34
C ALA A 122 -15.21 -6.79 -0.99
N ALA A 123 -16.35 -7.33 -0.54
CA ALA A 123 -16.43 -8.07 0.72
C ALA A 123 -15.55 -9.33 0.74
N HIS A 124 -15.48 -10.06 -0.40
CA HIS A 124 -14.69 -11.29 -0.51
C HIS A 124 -13.20 -11.04 -0.80
N GLN A 125 -12.87 -9.93 -1.45
CA GLN A 125 -11.51 -9.56 -1.82
C GLN A 125 -10.85 -8.64 -0.78
N PHE A 126 -11.50 -8.40 0.36
CA PHE A 126 -11.01 -7.51 1.42
C PHE A 126 -10.70 -6.09 0.91
N ILE A 127 -11.47 -5.60 -0.06
CA ILE A 127 -11.33 -4.24 -0.58
C ILE A 127 -11.84 -3.27 0.48
N ASP A 128 -11.07 -2.22 0.75
CA ASP A 128 -11.41 -1.13 1.66
C ASP A 128 -11.77 0.14 0.89
N GLY A 129 -11.23 0.32 -0.31
CA GLY A 129 -11.55 1.45 -1.17
C GLY A 129 -11.36 1.14 -2.63
N LEU A 130 -12.27 1.64 -3.47
CA LEU A 130 -12.19 1.57 -4.92
C LEU A 130 -12.54 2.92 -5.52
N LEU A 131 -11.65 3.46 -6.34
CA LEU A 131 -11.88 4.67 -7.13
C LEU A 131 -11.54 4.40 -8.58
N ILE A 132 -12.47 4.74 -9.48
CA ILE A 132 -12.26 4.71 -10.93
C ILE A 132 -12.48 6.12 -11.46
N ILE A 133 -11.47 6.63 -12.14
CA ILE A 133 -11.50 7.93 -12.81
C ILE A 133 -11.43 7.66 -14.33
N LYS A 134 -12.36 8.22 -15.07
CA LYS A 134 -12.44 8.17 -16.53
C LYS A 134 -12.44 9.61 -17.06
N ASP A 135 -11.52 9.89 -17.98
CA ASP A 135 -11.42 11.22 -18.62
C ASP A 135 -11.40 12.38 -17.60
N SER A 136 -10.66 12.17 -16.49
CA SER A 136 -10.48 13.09 -15.35
C SER A 136 -11.70 13.28 -14.45
N GLU A 137 -12.77 12.50 -14.60
CA GLU A 137 -13.94 12.51 -13.74
C GLU A 137 -14.12 11.18 -13.00
N ILE A 138 -14.64 11.24 -11.77
CA ILE A 138 -14.92 10.05 -10.96
C ILE A 138 -16.16 9.35 -11.49
N VAL A 139 -16.02 8.11 -11.95
CA VAL A 139 -17.14 7.26 -12.37
C VAL A 139 -17.52 6.21 -11.32
N VAL A 140 -16.59 5.86 -10.41
CA VAL A 140 -16.85 4.99 -9.24
C VAL A 140 -16.04 5.50 -8.05
N GLU A 141 -16.65 5.51 -6.88
CA GLU A 141 -15.97 5.83 -5.62
C GLU A 141 -16.66 5.13 -4.45
N ASN A 142 -16.02 4.11 -3.92
CA ASN A 142 -16.55 3.31 -2.83
C ASN A 142 -15.56 3.18 -1.67
N TYR A 143 -16.08 3.23 -0.46
CA TYR A 143 -15.34 3.05 0.80
C TYR A 143 -16.00 1.96 1.62
N TYR A 144 -15.21 1.04 2.17
CA TYR A 144 -15.69 -0.09 2.95
C TYR A 144 -14.92 -0.19 4.28
N GLY A 145 -15.53 -0.85 5.26
CA GLY A 145 -14.91 -1.04 6.57
C GLY A 145 -14.60 0.28 7.27
N HIS A 146 -13.34 0.46 7.68
CA HIS A 146 -12.89 1.66 8.39
C HIS A 146 -12.40 2.79 7.49
N LEU A 147 -12.28 2.55 6.17
CA LEU A 147 -11.80 3.56 5.24
C LEU A 147 -12.88 4.62 4.96
N ARG A 148 -12.46 5.89 4.87
CA ARG A 148 -13.28 7.05 4.55
C ARG A 148 -12.51 7.95 3.59
N GLN A 149 -13.21 8.89 2.95
CA GLN A 149 -12.61 9.79 1.95
C GLN A 149 -11.40 10.57 2.48
N ASP A 150 -11.44 11.00 3.73
CA ASP A 150 -10.43 11.81 4.39
C ASP A 150 -9.38 10.99 5.17
N ARG A 151 -9.52 9.66 5.18
CA ARG A 151 -8.65 8.78 5.96
C ARG A 151 -7.54 8.20 5.10
N PRO A 152 -6.26 8.46 5.42
CA PRO A 152 -5.14 7.82 4.74
C PRO A 152 -5.15 6.30 4.99
N HIS A 153 -4.71 5.54 4.00
CA HIS A 153 -4.51 4.11 4.07
C HIS A 153 -3.08 3.76 3.68
N LEU A 154 -2.48 2.77 4.35
CA LEU A 154 -1.14 2.30 4.04
C LEU A 154 -1.08 1.77 2.60
N MET A 155 -0.19 2.34 1.79
CA MET A 155 -0.06 2.00 0.38
C MET A 155 0.91 0.86 0.11
N ASN A 156 1.64 0.42 1.13
CA ASN A 156 2.72 -0.54 0.96
C ASN A 156 3.63 -0.15 -0.23
N SER A 157 3.97 -1.08 -1.09
CA SER A 157 4.94 -0.86 -2.17
C SER A 157 4.51 0.10 -3.27
N VAL A 158 3.27 0.59 -3.29
CA VAL A 158 2.91 1.74 -4.16
C VAL A 158 3.74 2.98 -3.80
N SER A 159 4.24 3.07 -2.56
CA SER A 159 5.21 4.10 -2.12
C SER A 159 6.44 4.19 -3.03
N LYS A 160 6.92 3.06 -3.55
CA LYS A 160 8.09 2.99 -4.45
C LYS A 160 7.88 3.82 -5.72
N SER A 161 6.68 3.76 -6.29
CA SER A 161 6.34 4.52 -7.50
C SER A 161 6.45 6.03 -7.29
N ILE A 162 6.15 6.51 -6.08
CA ILE A 162 6.33 7.93 -5.69
C ILE A 162 7.81 8.29 -5.66
N VAL A 163 8.64 7.46 -5.05
CA VAL A 163 10.10 7.68 -5.00
C VAL A 163 10.70 7.72 -6.41
N GLY A 164 10.23 6.83 -7.30
CA GLY A 164 10.62 6.84 -8.71
C GLY A 164 10.29 8.15 -9.42
N LEU A 165 9.10 8.70 -9.19
CA LEU A 165 8.71 10.01 -9.77
C LEU A 165 9.59 11.15 -9.26
N ILE A 166 9.93 11.17 -7.96
CA ILE A 166 10.85 12.18 -7.40
C ILE A 166 12.25 12.03 -7.99
N ALA A 167 12.76 10.80 -8.11
CA ALA A 167 14.07 10.56 -8.73
C ALA A 167 14.12 11.07 -10.17
N GLY A 168 13.10 10.79 -10.98
CA GLY A 168 13.00 11.28 -12.35
C GLY A 168 12.96 12.81 -12.45
N LYS A 169 12.23 13.47 -11.54
CA LYS A 169 12.18 14.93 -11.46
C LYS A 169 13.54 15.52 -11.10
N LEU A 170 14.19 15.01 -10.07
CA LEU A 170 15.50 15.53 -9.63
C LEU A 170 16.60 15.24 -10.65
N ALA A 171 16.51 14.12 -11.39
CA ALA A 171 17.41 13.84 -12.51
C ALA A 171 17.24 14.85 -13.64
N ALA A 172 16.01 15.17 -14.05
CA ALA A 172 15.77 16.18 -15.07
C ALA A 172 16.21 17.59 -14.65
N GLN A 173 16.25 17.87 -13.35
CA GLN A 173 16.79 19.12 -12.80
C GLN A 173 18.32 19.12 -12.67
N GLY A 174 18.99 17.99 -12.98
CA GLY A 174 20.44 17.86 -12.84
C GLY A 174 20.94 17.78 -11.39
N VAL A 175 20.05 17.52 -10.43
CA VAL A 175 20.41 17.33 -9.00
C VAL A 175 21.05 15.97 -8.79
N ILE A 176 20.56 14.95 -9.50
CA ILE A 176 21.14 13.61 -9.57
C ILE A 176 21.37 13.22 -11.02
N ASP A 177 22.33 12.34 -11.25
CA ASP A 177 22.62 11.71 -12.54
C ASP A 177 22.36 10.20 -12.38
N LEU A 178 21.43 9.67 -13.16
CA LEU A 178 20.99 8.28 -13.08
C LEU A 178 22.06 7.27 -13.52
N ASP A 179 23.07 7.72 -14.25
CA ASP A 179 24.21 6.89 -14.69
C ASP A 179 25.31 6.80 -13.61
N GLN A 180 25.31 7.69 -12.63
CA GLN A 180 26.28 7.64 -11.54
C GLN A 180 26.01 6.46 -10.58
N PRO A 181 27.08 5.84 -10.02
CA PRO A 181 26.92 4.79 -9.03
C PRO A 181 26.33 5.35 -7.73
N VAL A 182 25.58 4.50 -7.01
CA VAL A 182 25.02 4.84 -5.69
C VAL A 182 26.08 5.41 -4.75
N SER A 183 27.28 4.82 -4.74
CA SER A 183 28.40 5.24 -3.88
C SER A 183 28.91 6.66 -4.15
N HIS A 184 28.60 7.25 -5.31
CA HIS A 184 28.88 8.65 -5.60
C HIS A 184 28.13 9.60 -4.65
N TYR A 185 26.86 9.27 -4.36
CA TYR A 185 26.00 10.08 -3.49
C TYR A 185 26.08 9.63 -2.03
N VAL A 186 26.20 8.31 -1.80
CA VAL A 186 26.21 7.69 -0.47
C VAL A 186 27.46 6.82 -0.32
N PRO A 187 28.61 7.42 0.05
CA PRO A 187 29.89 6.68 0.24
C PRO A 187 29.79 5.52 1.24
N ALA A 188 28.89 5.60 2.22
CA ALA A 188 28.64 4.53 3.19
C ALA A 188 28.19 3.21 2.52
N LEU A 189 27.59 3.29 1.33
CA LEU A 189 27.15 2.13 0.56
C LEU A 189 28.22 1.58 -0.41
N ALA A 190 29.42 2.15 -0.47
CA ALA A 190 30.44 1.78 -1.46
C ALA A 190 30.79 0.28 -1.46
N MET A 191 30.75 -0.36 -0.30
CA MET A 191 31.05 -1.79 -0.15
C MET A 191 29.81 -2.69 -0.10
N SER A 192 28.62 -2.11 -0.13
CA SER A 192 27.36 -2.85 -0.16
C SER A 192 27.07 -3.44 -1.54
N GLY A 193 26.04 -4.28 -1.61
CA GLY A 193 25.52 -4.83 -2.87
C GLY A 193 25.08 -3.78 -3.89
N TYR A 194 24.70 -2.59 -3.43
CA TYR A 194 24.18 -1.50 -4.24
C TYR A 194 25.24 -0.52 -4.73
N GLY A 195 26.28 -0.28 -3.93
CA GLY A 195 27.20 0.83 -4.10
C GLY A 195 27.81 1.01 -5.49
N PRO A 196 28.29 -0.05 -6.18
CA PRO A 196 28.90 0.07 -7.51
C PRO A 196 27.92 0.28 -8.66
N ASP A 197 26.62 0.05 -8.45
CA ASP A 197 25.64 0.05 -9.52
C ASP A 197 25.07 1.46 -9.75
N SER A 198 24.70 1.77 -11.02
CA SER A 198 24.10 3.06 -11.36
C SER A 198 22.72 3.21 -10.71
N LEU A 199 22.32 4.45 -10.46
CA LEU A 199 20.99 4.74 -9.90
C LEU A 199 19.87 4.17 -10.78
N GLN A 200 19.99 4.23 -12.12
CA GLN A 200 18.99 3.66 -13.00
C GLN A 200 18.88 2.14 -12.82
N THR A 201 20.03 1.44 -12.65
CA THR A 201 20.02 -0.01 -12.40
C THR A 201 19.31 -0.36 -11.10
N VAL A 202 19.47 0.46 -10.06
CA VAL A 202 18.81 0.30 -8.77
C VAL A 202 17.31 0.64 -8.87
N LEU A 203 16.94 1.72 -9.58
CA LEU A 203 15.55 2.08 -9.87
C LEU A 203 14.78 0.98 -10.62
N ASP A 204 15.47 0.25 -11.48
CA ASP A 204 14.90 -0.86 -12.26
C ASP A 204 14.96 -2.21 -11.52
N MET A 205 15.45 -2.23 -10.26
CA MET A 205 15.67 -3.44 -9.45
C MET A 205 16.47 -4.52 -10.19
N ARG A 206 17.53 -4.08 -10.89
CA ARG A 206 18.49 -4.91 -11.64
C ARG A 206 19.90 -4.85 -11.07
N ASP A 207 20.02 -4.30 -9.86
CA ASP A 207 21.28 -4.19 -9.12
C ASP A 207 21.81 -5.55 -8.71
N GLY A 208 23.09 -5.61 -8.38
CA GLY A 208 23.79 -6.83 -7.97
C GLY A 208 23.72 -7.11 -6.48
N SER A 209 22.75 -6.56 -5.73
CA SER A 209 22.57 -6.90 -4.32
C SER A 209 22.07 -8.35 -4.16
N ASP A 210 22.44 -8.98 -3.06
CA ASP A 210 21.95 -10.31 -2.68
C ASP A 210 20.65 -10.25 -1.87
N TYR A 211 20.01 -9.07 -1.83
CA TYR A 211 18.74 -8.87 -1.18
C TYR A 211 17.69 -9.89 -1.68
N THR A 212 16.98 -10.50 -0.72
CA THR A 212 15.93 -11.50 -0.97
C THR A 212 14.63 -11.05 -0.36
N GLU A 213 13.50 -11.26 -1.07
CA GLU A 213 12.19 -10.83 -0.64
C GLU A 213 11.14 -11.92 -0.94
N TYR A 214 10.88 -12.76 0.07
CA TYR A 214 9.80 -13.74 0.08
C TYR A 214 9.01 -13.56 1.38
N TYR A 215 7.75 -13.15 1.27
CA TYR A 215 6.96 -12.72 2.43
C TYR A 215 6.57 -13.85 3.40
N SER A 216 6.59 -15.09 2.93
CA SER A 216 6.33 -16.29 3.75
C SER A 216 7.59 -16.88 4.40
N ASP A 217 8.78 -16.37 4.08
CA ASP A 217 10.07 -16.83 4.59
C ASP A 217 10.68 -15.77 5.51
N PHE A 218 10.75 -16.09 6.80
CA PHE A 218 11.26 -15.19 7.84
C PHE A 218 12.79 -15.10 7.89
N THR A 219 13.52 -15.81 7.01
CA THR A 219 15.00 -15.75 6.92
C THR A 219 15.48 -14.80 5.84
N THR A 220 14.57 -14.16 5.09
CA THR A 220 14.91 -13.27 3.98
C THR A 220 15.47 -11.93 4.46
N THR A 221 16.22 -11.28 3.58
CA THR A 221 16.78 -9.94 3.84
C THR A 221 15.68 -8.92 4.10
N PHE A 222 14.52 -9.05 3.43
CA PHE A 222 13.33 -8.22 3.70
C PHE A 222 12.86 -8.32 5.16
N ARG A 223 12.84 -9.54 5.74
CA ARG A 223 12.43 -9.72 7.14
C ARG A 223 13.46 -9.17 8.13
N LEU A 224 14.74 -9.27 7.80
CA LEU A 224 15.80 -8.62 8.60
C LEU A 224 15.71 -7.09 8.51
N GLN A 225 15.28 -6.54 7.37
CA GLN A 225 14.95 -5.13 7.25
C GLN A 225 13.80 -4.74 8.19
N ASP A 226 12.70 -5.53 8.24
CA ASP A 226 11.56 -5.28 9.15
C ASP A 226 12.03 -5.21 10.61
N CYS A 227 12.98 -6.07 11.01
CA CYS A 227 13.59 -6.01 12.33
C CYS A 227 14.37 -4.70 12.56
N ALA A 228 15.23 -4.33 11.62
CA ALA A 228 16.06 -3.13 11.72
C ALA A 228 15.23 -1.85 11.85
N ILE A 229 14.15 -1.74 11.08
CA ILE A 229 13.28 -0.56 11.08
C ILE A 229 12.26 -0.53 12.24
N GLY A 230 12.11 -1.64 12.96
CA GLY A 230 11.17 -1.74 14.10
C GLY A 230 9.72 -1.99 13.71
N TRP A 231 9.49 -2.63 12.56
CA TRP A 231 8.15 -3.09 12.14
C TRP A 231 7.78 -4.45 12.74
N THR A 232 8.74 -5.13 13.30
CA THR A 232 8.55 -6.36 14.07
C THR A 232 9.57 -6.43 15.21
N ASP A 233 9.22 -7.12 16.28
CA ASP A 233 10.04 -7.47 17.42
C ASP A 233 10.08 -8.99 17.64
N ALA A 234 9.82 -9.75 16.58
CA ALA A 234 9.71 -11.20 16.62
C ALA A 234 11.05 -11.88 17.00
N ASP A 235 10.96 -13.08 17.56
CA ASP A 235 12.11 -13.87 18.05
C ASP A 235 13.18 -14.18 17.00
N TYR A 236 12.87 -14.03 15.70
CA TYR A 236 13.86 -14.19 14.63
C TYR A 236 14.73 -12.96 14.40
N CYS A 237 14.42 -11.83 15.02
CA CYS A 237 15.21 -10.62 14.92
C CYS A 237 16.56 -10.79 15.67
N PRO A 238 17.71 -10.44 15.05
CA PRO A 238 19.02 -10.52 15.72
C PRO A 238 19.09 -9.57 16.91
N GLU A 239 19.55 -10.04 18.07
CA GLU A 239 19.73 -9.21 19.27
C GLU A 239 20.69 -8.02 19.04
N ASP A 240 21.79 -8.25 18.31
CA ASP A 240 22.81 -7.26 17.98
C ASP A 240 22.68 -6.80 16.51
N GLY A 241 21.48 -6.81 15.94
CA GLY A 241 21.22 -6.41 14.57
C GLY A 241 21.32 -4.89 14.36
N PRO A 242 21.42 -4.43 13.09
CA PRO A 242 21.42 -3.00 12.76
C PRO A 242 20.14 -2.34 13.21
N THR A 243 20.25 -1.08 13.65
CA THR A 243 19.12 -0.24 14.08
C THR A 243 18.85 0.84 13.06
N GLY A 244 17.76 0.67 12.30
CA GLY A 244 17.35 1.58 11.23
C GLY A 244 17.96 1.26 9.86
N LEU A 245 17.44 1.92 8.85
CA LEU A 245 17.78 1.67 7.44
C LEU A 245 19.24 1.97 7.12
N TYR A 246 19.78 3.05 7.66
CA TYR A 246 21.13 3.51 7.30
C TYR A 246 22.26 2.65 7.92
N GLU A 247 21.94 1.89 8.97
CA GLU A 247 22.85 0.85 9.47
C GLU A 247 22.61 -0.48 8.74
N PHE A 248 21.37 -0.77 8.32
CA PHE A 248 21.02 -2.02 7.66
C PHE A 248 21.51 -2.10 6.22
N LEU A 249 21.26 -1.09 5.38
CA LEU A 249 21.55 -1.13 3.95
C LEU A 249 23.03 -1.40 3.61
N PRO A 250 24.02 -0.87 4.36
CA PRO A 250 25.42 -1.22 4.15
C PRO A 250 25.77 -2.69 4.38
N THR A 251 24.94 -3.43 5.15
CA THR A 251 25.19 -4.86 5.45
C THR A 251 24.75 -5.80 4.32
N VAL A 252 23.94 -5.30 3.37
CA VAL A 252 23.46 -6.11 2.25
C VAL A 252 24.62 -6.44 1.32
N GLY A 253 24.86 -7.74 1.13
CA GLY A 253 25.95 -8.25 0.33
C GLY A 253 25.72 -8.11 -1.18
N ARG A 254 26.71 -8.57 -1.96
CA ARG A 254 26.69 -8.50 -3.41
C ARG A 254 26.77 -9.88 -4.05
N ASP A 255 25.83 -10.13 -4.99
CA ASP A 255 25.86 -11.25 -5.91
C ASP A 255 25.87 -10.72 -7.35
N LYS A 256 27.04 -10.73 -7.99
CA LYS A 256 27.21 -10.21 -9.35
C LYS A 256 26.40 -10.97 -10.39
N SER A 257 25.98 -12.20 -10.11
CA SER A 257 25.16 -12.99 -11.05
C SER A 257 23.74 -12.43 -11.20
N LYS A 258 23.29 -11.61 -10.25
CA LYS A 258 21.97 -10.96 -10.26
C LYS A 258 21.95 -9.65 -11.05
N LEU A 259 23.15 -9.05 -11.30
CA LEU A 259 23.25 -7.77 -11.99
C LEU A 259 22.65 -7.83 -13.40
N GLY A 260 21.80 -6.88 -13.72
CA GLY A 260 21.12 -6.78 -15.01
C GLY A 260 19.85 -7.63 -15.12
N THR A 261 19.59 -8.54 -14.18
CA THR A 261 18.36 -9.34 -14.13
C THR A 261 17.39 -8.74 -13.15
N PHE A 262 16.15 -8.56 -13.57
CA PHE A 262 15.10 -8.07 -12.65
C PHE A 262 14.86 -9.05 -11.51
N SER A 263 14.86 -8.53 -10.30
CA SER A 263 14.42 -9.23 -9.10
C SER A 263 13.85 -8.20 -8.14
N TYR A 264 12.62 -8.37 -7.71
CA TYR A 264 11.97 -7.40 -6.84
C TYR A 264 12.69 -7.29 -5.48
N ARG A 265 13.07 -6.06 -5.10
CA ARG A 265 13.90 -5.77 -3.92
C ARG A 265 13.49 -4.44 -3.29
N SER A 266 12.80 -4.50 -2.16
CA SER A 266 12.40 -3.30 -1.42
C SER A 266 13.57 -2.45 -0.98
N GLY A 267 14.70 -3.06 -0.60
CA GLY A 267 15.93 -2.36 -0.22
C GLY A 267 16.43 -1.37 -1.28
N SER A 268 16.26 -1.68 -2.57
CA SER A 268 16.66 -0.78 -3.67
C SER A 268 15.96 0.58 -3.60
N THR A 269 14.69 0.61 -3.17
CA THR A 269 13.95 1.87 -3.02
C THR A 269 14.45 2.69 -1.85
N ASN A 270 14.75 2.05 -0.73
CA ASN A 270 15.33 2.73 0.43
C ASN A 270 16.72 3.31 0.13
N VAL A 271 17.51 2.62 -0.70
CA VAL A 271 18.78 3.14 -1.22
C VAL A 271 18.57 4.39 -2.07
N VAL A 272 17.61 4.39 -2.99
CA VAL A 272 17.28 5.58 -3.78
C VAL A 272 16.79 6.70 -2.87
N GLY A 273 15.92 6.42 -1.90
CA GLY A 273 15.49 7.41 -0.90
C GLY A 273 16.70 8.07 -0.20
N TRP A 274 17.68 7.29 0.27
CA TRP A 274 18.90 7.81 0.87
C TRP A 274 19.72 8.67 -0.12
N VAL A 275 19.84 8.24 -1.37
CA VAL A 275 20.53 9.03 -2.41
C VAL A 275 19.85 10.39 -2.60
N LEU A 276 18.52 10.43 -2.67
CA LEU A 276 17.76 11.70 -2.83
C LEU A 276 18.02 12.65 -1.66
N GLU A 277 17.97 12.15 -0.41
CA GLU A 277 18.31 12.94 0.78
C GLU A 277 19.77 13.40 0.79
N ALA A 278 20.70 12.53 0.40
CA ALA A 278 22.12 12.86 0.37
C ALA A 278 22.46 13.94 -0.69
N ALA A 279 21.83 13.89 -1.87
CA ALA A 279 22.03 14.84 -2.95
C ALA A 279 21.41 16.21 -2.65
N THR A 280 20.22 16.24 -2.07
CA THR A 280 19.47 17.48 -1.82
C THR A 280 19.73 18.09 -0.45
N LYS A 281 20.17 17.29 0.53
CA LYS A 281 20.26 17.65 1.96
C LYS A 281 18.88 17.94 2.58
N GLN A 282 17.82 17.40 2.03
CA GLN A 282 16.45 17.53 2.52
C GLN A 282 15.90 16.13 2.89
N PRO A 283 15.07 16.02 3.94
CA PRO A 283 14.37 14.78 4.26
C PRO A 283 13.44 14.34 3.11
N LEU A 284 13.33 13.05 2.85
CA LEU A 284 12.53 12.52 1.76
C LEU A 284 11.03 12.90 1.88
N ALA A 285 10.50 13.01 3.09
CA ALA A 285 9.12 13.45 3.30
C ALA A 285 8.88 14.89 2.79
N GLU A 286 9.85 15.79 2.98
CA GLU A 286 9.81 17.16 2.44
C GLU A 286 9.92 17.15 0.91
N LEU A 287 10.83 16.33 0.36
CA LEU A 287 10.96 16.17 -1.10
C LEU A 287 9.67 15.67 -1.74
N ILE A 288 9.00 14.67 -1.13
CA ILE A 288 7.71 14.19 -1.61
C ILE A 288 6.67 15.32 -1.57
N SER A 289 6.62 16.09 -0.48
CA SER A 289 5.69 17.19 -0.33
C SER A 289 5.91 18.27 -1.41
N GLU A 290 7.14 18.77 -1.54
CA GLU A 290 7.47 19.91 -2.41
C GLU A 290 7.48 19.58 -3.90
N HIS A 291 7.97 18.37 -4.24
CA HIS A 291 8.15 18.00 -5.64
C HIS A 291 6.97 17.26 -6.24
N LEU A 292 6.10 16.67 -5.42
CA LEU A 292 4.96 15.88 -5.92
C LEU A 292 3.64 16.25 -5.25
N TRP A 293 3.53 16.12 -3.91
CA TRP A 293 2.25 16.14 -3.21
C TRP A 293 1.52 17.46 -3.36
N GLN A 294 2.22 18.57 -3.09
CA GLN A 294 1.68 19.91 -3.28
C GLN A 294 1.43 20.26 -4.76
N PRO A 295 2.42 20.07 -5.68
CA PRO A 295 2.24 20.43 -7.08
C PRO A 295 1.16 19.61 -7.81
N MET A 296 0.96 18.33 -7.47
CA MET A 296 -0.11 17.52 -8.06
C MET A 296 -1.50 17.90 -7.57
N GLY A 297 -1.58 18.69 -6.49
CA GLY A 297 -2.82 19.15 -5.89
C GLY A 297 -3.50 18.13 -5.01
N ALA A 298 -2.75 17.49 -4.11
CA ALA A 298 -3.32 16.61 -3.08
C ALA A 298 -4.35 17.35 -2.23
N GLU A 299 -5.44 16.66 -1.88
CA GLU A 299 -6.54 17.18 -1.06
C GLU A 299 -6.27 17.05 0.43
N PHE A 300 -5.51 16.00 0.81
CA PHE A 300 -5.17 15.71 2.19
C PHE A 300 -3.66 15.55 2.37
N ASP A 301 -3.19 15.79 3.58
CA ASP A 301 -1.84 15.42 3.96
C ASP A 301 -1.68 13.90 3.87
N ALA A 302 -0.53 13.45 3.39
CA ALA A 302 -0.10 12.08 3.55
C ALA A 302 0.79 11.92 4.79
N ASN A 303 1.19 10.71 5.09
CA ASN A 303 2.21 10.44 6.09
C ASN A 303 3.07 9.25 5.64
N ILE A 304 4.25 9.15 6.20
CA ILE A 304 5.17 8.06 5.93
C ILE A 304 5.80 7.59 7.24
N THR A 305 5.91 6.29 7.42
CA THR A 305 6.52 5.70 8.61
C THR A 305 8.01 5.97 8.62
N VAL A 306 8.56 6.08 9.84
CA VAL A 306 9.98 6.28 10.09
C VAL A 306 10.53 5.15 10.95
N ASP A 307 11.81 4.84 10.76
CA ASP A 307 12.55 3.94 11.61
C ASP A 307 12.95 4.58 12.95
N LYS A 308 13.67 3.84 13.78
CA LYS A 308 14.16 4.33 15.08
C LYS A 308 15.16 5.49 14.96
N GLY A 309 15.80 5.65 13.81
CA GLY A 309 16.70 6.77 13.49
C GLY A 309 15.98 8.02 12.98
N GLY A 310 14.67 7.91 12.71
CA GLY A 310 13.86 8.99 12.13
C GLY A 310 13.90 9.03 10.59
N PHE A 311 14.50 8.04 9.92
CA PHE A 311 14.54 7.96 8.47
C PHE A 311 13.28 7.30 7.92
N VAL A 312 12.76 7.83 6.83
CA VAL A 312 11.49 7.36 6.24
C VAL A 312 11.66 6.03 5.52
N LEU A 313 10.62 5.19 5.60
CA LEU A 313 10.54 3.95 4.84
C LEU A 313 10.04 4.24 3.43
N ALA A 314 10.97 4.46 2.52
CA ALA A 314 10.69 4.82 1.13
C ALA A 314 9.95 3.72 0.36
N ASP A 315 10.19 2.46 0.71
CA ASP A 315 9.73 1.29 -0.03
C ASP A 315 8.27 0.89 0.25
N HIS A 316 7.74 1.12 1.47
CA HIS A 316 6.38 0.68 1.82
C HIS A 316 5.70 1.49 2.93
N GLY A 317 6.33 2.56 3.43
CA GLY A 317 5.88 3.27 4.63
C GLY A 317 4.79 4.32 4.42
N MET A 318 4.45 4.69 3.19
CA MET A 318 3.55 5.82 2.95
C MET A 318 2.08 5.44 3.07
N SER A 319 1.31 6.34 3.67
CA SER A 319 -0.17 6.28 3.73
C SER A 319 -0.76 7.53 3.09
N ALA A 320 -1.78 7.34 2.26
CA ALA A 320 -2.48 8.42 1.56
C ALA A 320 -3.98 8.12 1.41
N THR A 321 -4.78 9.15 1.13
CA THR A 321 -6.19 8.96 0.83
C THR A 321 -6.37 8.30 -0.55
N LEU A 322 -7.49 7.62 -0.74
CA LEU A 322 -7.81 6.95 -2.00
C LEU A 322 -7.88 7.96 -3.17
N ARG A 323 -8.44 9.15 -2.94
CA ARG A 323 -8.50 10.22 -3.94
C ARG A 323 -7.13 10.79 -4.28
N ASP A 324 -6.23 10.89 -3.31
CA ASP A 324 -4.89 11.42 -3.57
C ASP A 324 -4.02 10.42 -4.31
N LEU A 325 -4.21 9.11 -4.08
CA LEU A 325 -3.65 8.08 -4.95
C LEU A 325 -4.21 8.19 -6.37
N GLY A 326 -5.51 8.48 -6.52
CA GLY A 326 -6.15 8.76 -7.81
C GLY A 326 -5.54 9.99 -8.53
N ARG A 327 -5.23 11.07 -7.79
CA ARG A 327 -4.55 12.26 -8.33
C ARG A 327 -3.14 11.95 -8.83
N MET A 328 -2.40 11.11 -8.11
CA MET A 328 -1.10 10.62 -8.58
C MET A 328 -1.26 9.82 -9.89
N GLY A 329 -2.25 8.94 -9.98
CA GLY A 329 -2.56 8.21 -11.21
C GLY A 329 -2.93 9.16 -12.37
N LEU A 330 -3.74 10.20 -12.11
CA LEU A 330 -4.07 11.24 -13.11
C LEU A 330 -2.85 12.04 -13.56
N LEU A 331 -1.95 12.39 -12.64
CA LEU A 331 -0.70 13.05 -12.98
C LEU A 331 0.10 12.22 -13.99
N VAL A 332 0.20 10.92 -13.77
CA VAL A 332 0.90 9.99 -14.65
C VAL A 332 0.13 9.79 -15.98
N LEU A 333 -1.20 9.70 -15.94
CA LEU A 333 -2.05 9.64 -17.14
C LEU A 333 -1.84 10.86 -18.03
N ASN A 334 -1.70 12.04 -17.43
CA ASN A 334 -1.53 13.33 -18.10
C ASN A 334 -0.05 13.70 -18.35
N ASP A 335 0.82 12.69 -18.51
CA ASP A 335 2.25 12.88 -18.81
C ASP A 335 2.96 13.85 -17.86
N GLY A 336 2.68 13.68 -16.56
CA GLY A 336 3.33 14.44 -15.50
C GLY A 336 2.77 15.85 -15.27
N LYS A 337 1.61 16.20 -15.84
CA LYS A 337 1.02 17.55 -15.74
C LYS A 337 -0.13 17.61 -14.74
N ALA A 338 -0.13 18.66 -13.92
CA ALA A 338 -1.26 19.06 -13.09
C ALA A 338 -1.44 20.59 -13.16
N PHE A 339 -2.69 21.07 -13.15
CA PHE A 339 -3.03 22.50 -13.30
C PHE A 339 -2.39 23.18 -14.53
N GLY A 340 -2.13 22.43 -15.61
CA GLY A 340 -1.46 22.91 -16.81
C GLY A 340 0.06 23.05 -16.68
N ASN A 341 0.66 22.76 -15.53
CA ASN A 341 2.10 22.81 -15.30
C ASN A 341 2.71 21.41 -15.31
N GLU A 342 3.95 21.31 -15.76
CA GLU A 342 4.74 20.09 -15.64
C GLU A 342 5.21 19.92 -14.19
N VAL A 343 4.73 18.87 -13.52
CA VAL A 343 5.14 18.49 -12.17
C VAL A 343 6.25 17.44 -12.23
N ILE A 344 6.07 16.44 -13.08
CA ILE A 344 7.07 15.41 -13.41
C ILE A 344 7.38 15.53 -14.89
N PRO A 345 8.64 15.48 -15.31
CA PRO A 345 9.01 15.62 -16.72
C PRO A 345 8.29 14.60 -17.61
N ALA A 346 7.64 15.07 -18.66
CA ALA A 346 6.91 14.22 -19.60
C ALA A 346 7.80 13.13 -20.19
N ALA A 347 9.06 13.44 -20.49
CA ALA A 347 10.02 12.47 -21.03
C ALA A 347 10.26 11.31 -20.07
N PHE A 348 10.28 11.53 -18.74
CA PHE A 348 10.43 10.49 -17.75
C PHE A 348 9.18 9.60 -17.68
N ILE A 349 7.99 10.18 -17.73
CA ILE A 349 6.74 9.43 -17.78
C ILE A 349 6.66 8.58 -19.05
N GLN A 350 7.07 9.12 -20.19
CA GLN A 350 7.11 8.40 -21.46
C GLN A 350 8.15 7.26 -21.44
N ASP A 351 9.31 7.45 -20.78
CA ASP A 351 10.29 6.40 -20.57
C ASP A 351 9.71 5.24 -19.75
N ILE A 352 8.95 5.52 -18.69
CA ILE A 352 8.27 4.49 -17.91
C ILE A 352 7.23 3.74 -18.77
N LYS A 353 6.39 4.45 -19.52
CA LYS A 353 5.30 3.86 -20.34
C LYS A 353 5.79 3.13 -21.59
N GLY A 354 6.86 3.59 -22.18
CA GLY A 354 7.31 3.22 -23.52
C GLY A 354 8.21 1.99 -23.61
N GLN A 355 8.44 1.29 -22.49
CA GLN A 355 9.31 0.13 -22.50
C GLN A 355 8.69 -1.05 -23.26
N GLN A 356 9.51 -1.73 -24.04
CA GLN A 356 9.17 -3.06 -24.57
C GLN A 356 9.18 -4.05 -23.41
N GLY A 357 8.32 -5.07 -23.44
CA GLY A 357 8.32 -6.12 -22.43
C GLY A 357 9.69 -6.74 -22.22
N ASP A 358 10.04 -7.08 -20.98
CA ASP A 358 11.33 -7.67 -20.65
C ASP A 358 11.46 -9.07 -21.32
N PRO A 359 12.43 -9.29 -22.21
CA PRO A 359 12.62 -10.57 -22.87
C PRO A 359 12.92 -11.72 -21.89
N ASN A 360 13.47 -11.40 -20.72
CA ASN A 360 13.80 -12.37 -19.68
C ASN A 360 12.64 -12.66 -18.72
N TRP A 361 11.48 -11.99 -18.89
CA TRP A 361 10.30 -12.30 -18.11
C TRP A 361 9.75 -13.67 -18.48
N SER A 362 9.67 -14.58 -17.52
CA SER A 362 9.33 -16.00 -17.77
C SER A 362 7.87 -16.19 -18.17
N ASP A 363 6.97 -15.43 -17.56
CA ASP A 363 5.54 -15.62 -17.73
C ASP A 363 4.90 -14.39 -18.40
N PRO A 364 4.24 -14.55 -19.57
CA PRO A 364 3.47 -13.44 -20.12
C PRO A 364 2.30 -13.09 -19.19
N ALA A 365 1.94 -11.80 -19.14
CA ALA A 365 0.71 -11.40 -18.50
C ALA A 365 -0.51 -12.07 -19.14
N PRO A 366 -1.67 -12.13 -18.47
CA PRO A 366 -2.93 -12.62 -19.07
C PRO A 366 -3.27 -11.96 -20.41
N SER A 367 -2.82 -10.72 -20.63
CA SER A 367 -2.91 -9.96 -21.88
C SER A 367 -2.10 -10.55 -23.04
N GLY A 368 -1.20 -11.52 -22.78
CA GLY A 368 -0.28 -12.09 -23.78
C GLY A 368 0.97 -11.25 -24.03
N TYR A 369 1.10 -10.09 -23.42
CA TYR A 369 2.29 -9.24 -23.47
C TYR A 369 3.27 -9.60 -22.35
N LYS A 370 4.56 -9.30 -22.53
CA LYS A 370 5.57 -9.49 -21.49
C LYS A 370 5.63 -8.26 -20.61
N PRO A 371 5.42 -8.41 -19.30
CA PRO A 371 5.61 -7.30 -18.37
C PRO A 371 7.05 -6.79 -18.35
N TYR A 372 7.24 -5.61 -17.76
CA TYR A 372 8.55 -5.05 -17.44
C TYR A 372 8.49 -4.26 -16.11
N TYR A 373 9.65 -3.87 -15.61
CA TYR A 373 9.77 -3.00 -14.46
C TYR A 373 10.73 -1.85 -14.77
N ARG A 374 10.27 -0.61 -14.62
CA ARG A 374 11.06 0.58 -14.93
C ARG A 374 10.82 1.66 -13.88
N SER A 375 11.90 2.14 -13.26
CA SER A 375 11.87 3.26 -12.32
C SER A 375 10.77 3.12 -11.25
N PHE A 376 10.68 1.93 -10.63
CA PHE A 376 9.70 1.55 -9.62
C PHE A 376 8.23 1.52 -10.09
N TRP A 377 8.01 1.35 -11.39
CA TRP A 377 6.70 1.10 -11.99
C TRP A 377 6.66 -0.24 -12.70
N TRP A 378 5.56 -0.93 -12.56
CA TRP A 378 5.24 -2.12 -13.34
C TRP A 378 4.63 -1.71 -14.67
N GLY A 379 5.10 -2.25 -15.76
CA GLY A 379 4.51 -2.06 -17.07
C GLY A 379 3.93 -3.36 -17.61
N GLU A 380 2.80 -3.30 -18.28
CA GLU A 380 2.14 -4.47 -18.86
C GLU A 380 2.77 -4.90 -20.19
N GLY A 381 3.62 -4.06 -20.78
CA GLY A 381 4.27 -4.30 -22.07
C GLY A 381 3.32 -4.27 -23.26
N ASN A 382 2.07 -3.84 -23.05
CA ASN A 382 1.10 -3.66 -24.13
C ASN A 382 1.34 -2.35 -24.90
N PRO A 383 0.86 -2.24 -26.16
CA PRO A 383 1.04 -1.04 -26.97
C PRO A 383 0.43 0.23 -26.37
N GLY A 384 -0.59 0.08 -25.52
CA GLY A 384 -1.27 1.19 -24.84
C GLY A 384 -0.44 1.85 -23.76
N GLY A 385 0.67 1.24 -23.35
CA GLY A 385 1.55 1.77 -22.32
C GLY A 385 0.93 1.73 -20.92
N ASP A 386 0.14 0.70 -20.62
CA ASP A 386 -0.47 0.51 -19.30
C ASP A 386 0.61 0.29 -18.26
N ILE A 387 0.53 1.03 -17.15
CA ILE A 387 1.46 0.91 -16.03
C ILE A 387 0.74 0.86 -14.70
N SER A 388 1.42 0.29 -13.70
CA SER A 388 0.85 0.07 -12.38
C SER A 388 1.87 0.28 -11.26
N GLY A 389 1.37 0.74 -10.11
CA GLY A 389 2.01 0.56 -8.81
C GLY A 389 1.27 -0.52 -8.04
N TYR A 390 2.02 -1.48 -7.49
CA TYR A 390 1.47 -2.61 -6.72
C TYR A 390 2.03 -2.63 -5.30
N GLY A 391 1.18 -2.99 -4.35
CA GLY A 391 1.57 -3.18 -2.95
C GLY A 391 0.95 -4.45 -2.37
N ILE A 392 1.72 -5.13 -1.52
CA ILE A 392 1.23 -6.28 -0.77
C ILE A 392 -0.06 -5.94 -0.02
N HIS A 393 -0.83 -6.96 0.35
CA HIS A 393 -2.17 -6.84 0.92
C HIS A 393 -3.20 -6.17 0.00
N GLY A 394 -2.89 -5.98 -1.30
CA GLY A 394 -3.84 -5.53 -2.32
C GLY A 394 -3.95 -4.01 -2.49
N GLN A 395 -2.83 -3.33 -2.58
CA GLN A 395 -2.78 -1.91 -2.92
C GLN A 395 -2.48 -1.76 -4.40
N PHE A 396 -3.28 -0.97 -5.12
CA PHE A 396 -3.15 -0.82 -6.57
C PHE A 396 -3.38 0.62 -7.02
N VAL A 397 -2.55 1.06 -7.94
CA VAL A 397 -2.84 2.15 -8.88
C VAL A 397 -2.57 1.64 -10.29
N ARG A 398 -3.56 1.67 -11.15
CA ARG A 398 -3.46 1.28 -12.56
C ARG A 398 -3.78 2.47 -13.43
N VAL A 399 -2.90 2.76 -14.38
CA VAL A 399 -3.06 3.83 -15.38
C VAL A 399 -3.18 3.18 -16.75
N VAL A 400 -4.27 3.46 -17.46
CA VAL A 400 -4.60 2.90 -18.78
C VAL A 400 -4.76 4.06 -19.78
N PRO A 401 -3.66 4.48 -20.43
CA PRO A 401 -3.65 5.71 -21.23
C PRO A 401 -4.63 5.71 -22.39
N GLU A 402 -4.70 4.62 -23.18
CA GLU A 402 -5.63 4.51 -24.30
C GLU A 402 -7.11 4.62 -23.91
N ALA A 403 -7.43 4.25 -22.68
CA ALA A 403 -8.79 4.31 -22.16
C ALA A 403 -9.07 5.59 -21.37
N GLY A 404 -8.08 6.44 -21.12
CA GLY A 404 -8.25 7.60 -20.22
C GLY A 404 -8.61 7.20 -18.79
N LEU A 405 -8.20 5.98 -18.35
CA LEU A 405 -8.60 5.41 -17.06
C LEU A 405 -7.48 5.47 -16.02
N VAL A 406 -7.89 5.76 -14.78
CA VAL A 406 -7.12 5.49 -13.57
C VAL A 406 -7.99 4.67 -12.63
N ILE A 407 -7.47 3.53 -12.18
CA ILE A 407 -8.14 2.69 -11.18
C ILE A 407 -7.23 2.61 -9.95
N THR A 408 -7.76 2.98 -8.79
CA THR A 408 -7.07 2.81 -7.52
C THR A 408 -7.87 1.93 -6.58
N MET A 409 -7.18 1.03 -5.90
CA MET A 409 -7.80 0.10 -4.96
C MET A 409 -6.93 -0.05 -3.73
N TYR A 410 -7.56 0.06 -2.56
CA TYR A 410 -6.99 -0.30 -1.27
C TYR A 410 -7.66 -1.56 -0.76
N SER A 411 -6.86 -2.48 -0.25
CA SER A 411 -7.34 -3.72 0.34
C SER A 411 -6.52 -4.08 1.58
N THR A 412 -7.04 -5.03 2.34
CA THR A 412 -6.39 -5.58 3.54
C THR A 412 -6.47 -7.11 3.52
N TRP A 413 -5.87 -7.74 2.49
CA TRP A 413 -5.75 -9.18 2.48
C TRP A 413 -5.13 -9.67 3.78
N PRO A 414 -5.62 -10.77 4.37
CA PRO A 414 -5.13 -11.25 5.66
C PRO A 414 -3.63 -11.57 5.69
N ARG A 415 -3.02 -11.83 4.53
CA ARG A 415 -1.57 -12.07 4.34
C ARG A 415 -1.05 -11.24 3.18
N ALA A 416 0.25 -10.97 3.17
CA ALA A 416 0.92 -10.13 2.18
C ALA A 416 0.59 -10.51 0.72
N ASP A 417 0.64 -11.81 0.40
CA ASP A 417 0.40 -12.34 -0.95
C ASP A 417 -1.06 -12.77 -1.20
N GLY A 418 -1.92 -12.65 -0.19
CA GLY A 418 -3.22 -13.30 -0.18
C GLY A 418 -3.11 -14.79 0.17
N ASN A 419 -4.05 -15.62 -0.32
CA ASN A 419 -4.08 -17.06 -0.06
C ASN A 419 -3.99 -17.92 -1.34
N GLY A 420 -3.55 -17.34 -2.44
CA GLY A 420 -3.25 -18.07 -3.67
C GLY A 420 -4.43 -18.55 -4.52
N GLY A 421 -5.70 -18.24 -4.15
CA GLY A 421 -6.82 -18.76 -4.95
C GLY A 421 -8.13 -17.98 -4.83
N THR A 422 -8.50 -17.54 -3.63
CA THR A 422 -9.78 -16.85 -3.40
C THR A 422 -9.64 -15.34 -3.30
N HIS A 423 -8.51 -14.86 -2.81
CA HIS A 423 -8.11 -13.45 -2.79
C HIS A 423 -6.59 -13.37 -2.93
N GLY A 424 -6.07 -12.24 -3.37
CA GLY A 424 -4.64 -12.04 -3.62
C GLY A 424 -4.38 -11.54 -5.04
N TRP A 425 -3.16 -11.75 -5.54
CA TRP A 425 -2.70 -11.18 -6.80
C TRP A 425 -3.56 -11.59 -8.00
N SER A 426 -3.71 -12.88 -8.30
CA SER A 426 -4.43 -13.34 -9.49
C SER A 426 -5.89 -12.89 -9.54
N PRO A 427 -6.72 -13.05 -8.47
CA PRO A 427 -8.07 -12.50 -8.48
C PRO A 427 -8.11 -10.98 -8.64
N SER A 428 -7.17 -10.24 -8.05
CA SER A 428 -7.18 -8.78 -8.16
C SER A 428 -6.79 -8.30 -9.55
N LEU A 429 -5.85 -8.95 -10.22
CA LEU A 429 -5.51 -8.64 -11.62
C LEU A 429 -6.68 -8.97 -12.54
N GLU A 430 -7.36 -10.12 -12.37
CA GLU A 430 -8.59 -10.46 -13.10
C GLU A 430 -9.67 -9.38 -12.91
N LEU A 431 -9.84 -8.92 -11.66
CA LEU A 431 -10.80 -7.85 -11.35
C LEU A 431 -10.43 -6.52 -12.04
N MET A 432 -9.13 -6.16 -12.04
CA MET A 432 -8.64 -4.96 -12.73
C MET A 432 -8.95 -5.04 -14.23
N ASP A 433 -8.66 -6.17 -14.87
CA ASP A 433 -8.93 -6.38 -16.31
C ASP A 433 -10.45 -6.29 -16.60
N ALA A 434 -11.28 -6.86 -15.74
CA ALA A 434 -12.75 -6.78 -15.86
C ALA A 434 -13.27 -5.35 -15.70
N MET A 435 -12.69 -4.55 -14.80
CA MET A 435 -13.03 -3.13 -14.64
C MET A 435 -12.56 -2.30 -15.84
N ILE A 436 -11.34 -2.54 -16.33
CA ILE A 436 -10.85 -1.89 -17.57
C ILE A 436 -11.79 -2.19 -18.73
N ALA A 437 -12.16 -3.45 -18.94
CA ALA A 437 -13.07 -3.84 -20.02
C ALA A 437 -14.46 -3.18 -19.90
N LYS A 438 -14.93 -2.91 -18.69
CA LYS A 438 -16.22 -2.28 -18.45
C LYS A 438 -16.22 -0.78 -18.68
N PHE A 439 -15.14 -0.08 -18.34
CA PHE A 439 -15.07 1.39 -18.36
C PHE A 439 -14.23 1.96 -19.52
N ARG A 440 -13.66 1.11 -20.36
CA ARG A 440 -12.87 1.48 -21.56
C ARG A 440 -13.64 2.27 -22.62
#